data_c6ddbfa7c7751a351e593122ef606309
#
_entry.id   c6ddbfa7c7751a351e593122ef606309
#
_cell.length_a   1.000
_cell.length_b   1.000
_cell.length_c   1.000
_cell.angle_alpha   90.00
_cell.angle_beta   90.00
_cell.angle_gamma   90.00
#
_symmetry.space_group_name_H-M   'P 1'
#
loop_
_entity.id
_entity.type
_entity.pdbx_description
1 polymer ?
#
loop_
_entity_poly.entity_id
_entity_poly.type
_entity_poly.pdbx_seq_one_letter_code
_entity_poly.pdbx_strand_id
1 'polypeptide(L)'
;MTDNKMFVEAGKDDALSIIGLRHKIWSTTYRGIYPDHMMDDFDWVWHEEKELSRINDPAYSVYLIQKDGQNIGYLTIHQANVITLQSLYIVSEYQRQGVGRAAVEHVKAFCGECDAASFICYCVPENVNARAFYERMGGTLIGADLTNDEKWQNSVTYQFTLA
;
A
#
# COMPACT_ATOMS: atom_id res chain seq x y z
N MET A 1 -20.35 13.08 -18.37
CA MET A 1 -18.94 12.71 -18.18
C MET A 1 -18.82 12.00 -16.85
N THR A 2 -18.62 10.71 -16.90
CA THR A 2 -18.25 9.97 -15.72
C THR A 2 -16.79 10.29 -15.42
N ASP A 3 -16.57 10.99 -14.31
CA ASP A 3 -15.25 11.23 -13.78
C ASP A 3 -14.71 9.86 -13.30
N ASN A 4 -13.98 9.17 -14.18
CA ASN A 4 -13.40 7.87 -13.88
C ASN A 4 -12.18 8.06 -12.98
N LYS A 5 -12.45 8.41 -11.72
CA LYS A 5 -11.39 8.48 -10.72
C LYS A 5 -10.85 7.08 -10.46
N MET A 6 -9.58 6.90 -10.72
CA MET A 6 -8.91 5.64 -10.39
C MET A 6 -8.81 5.44 -8.88
N PHE A 7 -8.58 6.52 -8.11
CA PHE A 7 -8.42 6.48 -6.66
C PHE A 7 -9.66 7.06 -5.99
N VAL A 8 -10.40 6.20 -5.30
CA VAL A 8 -11.66 6.56 -4.66
C VAL A 8 -11.50 6.43 -3.15
N GLU A 9 -11.81 7.48 -2.40
CA GLU A 9 -11.76 7.42 -0.94
C GLU A 9 -12.67 6.30 -0.44
N ALA A 10 -12.11 5.44 0.43
CA ALA A 10 -12.84 4.32 1.00
C ALA A 10 -13.65 4.79 2.20
N GLY A 11 -14.90 4.32 2.26
CA GLY A 11 -15.75 4.46 3.43
C GLY A 11 -15.83 3.13 4.21
N LYS A 12 -16.54 3.15 5.31
CA LYS A 12 -16.71 1.96 6.17
C LYS A 12 -17.25 0.75 5.42
N ASP A 13 -18.09 0.97 4.43
CA ASP A 13 -18.71 -0.11 3.64
C ASP A 13 -17.72 -0.78 2.67
N ASP A 14 -16.53 -0.20 2.51
CA ASP A 14 -15.49 -0.72 1.62
C ASP A 14 -14.47 -1.62 2.35
N ALA A 15 -14.54 -1.72 3.67
CA ALA A 15 -13.55 -2.46 4.46
C ALA A 15 -13.41 -3.92 4.02
N LEU A 16 -14.53 -4.61 3.81
CA LEU A 16 -14.51 -6.02 3.37
C LEU A 16 -13.92 -6.18 1.97
N SER A 17 -14.18 -5.24 1.06
CA SER A 17 -13.56 -5.25 -0.27
C SER A 17 -12.05 -5.10 -0.17
N ILE A 18 -11.57 -4.22 0.70
CA ILE A 18 -10.13 -3.99 0.90
C ILE A 18 -9.46 -5.24 1.45
N ILE A 19 -10.02 -5.85 2.50
CA ILE A 19 -9.40 -7.04 3.09
C ILE A 19 -9.48 -8.26 2.17
N GLY A 20 -10.50 -8.36 1.34
CA GLY A 20 -10.59 -9.38 0.28
C GLY A 20 -9.44 -9.22 -0.73
N LEU A 21 -9.16 -8.01 -1.15
CA LEU A 21 -8.02 -7.70 -2.02
C LEU A 21 -6.70 -8.03 -1.30
N ARG A 22 -6.58 -7.67 -0.03
CA ARG A 22 -5.39 -7.98 0.78
C ARG A 22 -5.13 -9.48 0.83
N HIS A 23 -6.13 -10.26 1.15
CA HIS A 23 -6.00 -11.71 1.22
C HIS A 23 -5.56 -12.30 -0.13
N LYS A 24 -6.20 -11.87 -1.21
CA LYS A 24 -5.87 -12.32 -2.56
C LYS A 24 -4.42 -11.99 -2.92
N ILE A 25 -4.01 -10.74 -2.68
CA ILE A 25 -2.69 -10.25 -3.07
C ILE A 25 -1.60 -10.88 -2.19
N TRP A 26 -1.80 -10.93 -0.88
CA TRP A 26 -0.85 -11.55 0.04
C TRP A 26 -0.62 -13.03 -0.27
N SER A 27 -1.69 -13.74 -0.63
CA SER A 27 -1.62 -15.18 -0.92
C SER A 27 -0.70 -15.50 -2.11
N THR A 28 -0.45 -14.55 -2.99
CA THR A 28 0.48 -14.71 -4.10
C THR A 28 1.81 -14.01 -3.85
N THR A 29 1.80 -12.80 -3.26
CA THR A 29 3.00 -11.98 -3.09
C THR A 29 3.91 -12.49 -1.97
N TYR A 30 3.32 -12.93 -0.86
CA TYR A 30 4.08 -13.22 0.37
C TYR A 30 4.28 -14.71 0.65
N ARG A 31 3.93 -15.60 -0.29
CA ARG A 31 4.29 -17.01 -0.15
C ARG A 31 5.81 -17.14 -0.12
N GLY A 32 6.34 -17.88 0.86
CA GLY A 32 7.77 -18.00 1.07
C GLY A 32 8.43 -16.81 1.79
N ILE A 33 7.67 -15.73 2.05
CA ILE A 33 8.14 -14.56 2.78
C ILE A 33 7.48 -14.48 4.15
N TYR A 34 6.15 -14.44 4.17
CA TYR A 34 5.36 -14.48 5.40
C TYR A 34 5.04 -15.94 5.76
N PRO A 35 4.83 -16.24 7.06
CA PRO A 35 4.33 -17.57 7.45
C PRO A 35 3.01 -17.88 6.75
N ASP A 36 2.87 -19.12 6.26
CA ASP A 36 1.69 -19.53 5.50
C ASP A 36 0.37 -19.32 6.26
N HIS A 37 0.38 -19.48 7.58
CA HIS A 37 -0.84 -19.33 8.38
C HIS A 37 -1.41 -17.91 8.31
N MET A 38 -0.60 -16.90 8.03
CA MET A 38 -1.07 -15.51 7.88
C MET A 38 -1.98 -15.35 6.67
N MET A 39 -1.88 -16.25 5.71
CA MET A 39 -2.71 -16.26 4.50
C MET A 39 -3.76 -17.36 4.55
N ASP A 40 -3.38 -18.56 4.99
CA ASP A 40 -4.27 -19.72 5.00
C ASP A 40 -5.28 -19.68 6.15
N ASP A 41 -4.88 -19.13 7.29
CA ASP A 41 -5.74 -18.87 8.45
C ASP A 41 -5.96 -17.38 8.62
N PHE A 42 -6.26 -16.69 7.52
CA PHE A 42 -6.42 -15.24 7.49
C PHE A 42 -7.51 -14.80 8.47
N ASP A 43 -7.15 -13.94 9.40
CA ASP A 43 -8.06 -13.46 10.44
C ASP A 43 -8.91 -12.30 9.90
N TRP A 44 -10.02 -12.66 9.24
CA TRP A 44 -10.93 -11.72 8.61
C TRP A 44 -11.49 -10.68 9.59
N VAL A 45 -11.81 -11.10 10.80
CA VAL A 45 -12.38 -10.22 11.82
C VAL A 45 -11.35 -9.18 12.25
N TRP A 46 -10.14 -9.64 12.56
CA TRP A 46 -9.06 -8.74 12.98
C TRP A 46 -8.72 -7.74 11.87
N HIS A 47 -8.60 -8.21 10.64
CA HIS A 47 -8.28 -7.33 9.50
C HIS A 47 -9.39 -6.31 9.23
N GLU A 48 -10.66 -6.71 9.35
CA GLU A 48 -11.78 -5.79 9.18
C GLU A 48 -11.78 -4.71 10.25
N GLU A 49 -11.59 -5.09 11.52
CA GLU A 49 -11.54 -4.14 12.63
C GLU A 49 -10.39 -3.15 12.46
N LYS A 50 -9.22 -3.63 12.04
CA LYS A 50 -8.06 -2.78 11.76
C LYS A 50 -8.34 -1.82 10.60
N GLU A 51 -8.96 -2.29 9.54
CA GLU A 51 -9.25 -1.45 8.38
C GLU A 51 -10.29 -0.38 8.70
N LEU A 52 -11.33 -0.74 9.44
CA LEU A 52 -12.33 0.22 9.93
C LEU A 52 -11.70 1.28 10.82
N SER A 53 -10.77 0.87 11.69
CA SER A 53 -10.03 1.80 12.54
C SER A 53 -9.25 2.83 11.71
N ARG A 54 -8.59 2.39 10.63
CA ARG A 54 -7.85 3.30 9.73
C ARG A 54 -8.80 4.22 8.96
N ILE A 55 -9.89 3.68 8.43
CA ILE A 55 -10.86 4.47 7.66
C ILE A 55 -11.47 5.58 8.53
N ASN A 56 -11.68 5.31 9.81
CA ASN A 56 -12.25 6.27 10.76
C ASN A 56 -11.22 7.22 11.39
N ASP A 57 -9.93 6.99 11.17
CA ASP A 57 -8.87 7.80 11.76
C ASP A 57 -8.44 8.91 10.78
N PRO A 58 -8.54 10.20 11.17
CA PRO A 58 -8.14 11.31 10.30
C PRO A 58 -6.66 11.28 9.88
N ALA A 59 -5.80 10.57 10.62
CA ALA A 59 -4.39 10.41 10.26
C ALA A 59 -4.15 9.48 9.08
N TYR A 60 -5.18 8.73 8.67
CA TYR A 60 -5.10 7.81 7.55
C TYR A 60 -6.01 8.24 6.42
N SER A 61 -5.52 8.10 5.20
CA SER A 61 -6.31 8.25 3.97
C SER A 61 -6.26 6.93 3.23
N VAL A 62 -7.42 6.29 3.09
CA VAL A 62 -7.55 4.97 2.47
C VAL A 62 -8.28 5.12 1.15
N TYR A 63 -7.74 4.55 0.09
CA TYR A 63 -8.31 4.63 -1.25
C TYR A 63 -8.44 3.24 -1.84
N LEU A 64 -9.59 2.98 -2.45
CA LEU A 64 -9.72 1.88 -3.41
C LEU A 64 -9.16 2.32 -4.75
N ILE A 65 -8.45 1.43 -5.42
CA ILE A 65 -7.98 1.63 -6.79
C ILE A 65 -8.96 0.92 -7.71
N GLN A 66 -9.56 1.66 -8.63
CA GLN A 66 -10.59 1.15 -9.53
C GLN A 66 -10.17 1.31 -10.97
N LYS A 67 -10.40 0.28 -11.76
CA LYS A 67 -10.18 0.27 -13.20
C LYS A 67 -11.16 -0.70 -13.85
N ASP A 68 -11.68 -0.33 -15.01
CA ASP A 68 -12.65 -1.13 -15.77
C ASP A 68 -13.88 -1.53 -14.91
N GLY A 69 -14.31 -0.63 -14.01
CA GLY A 69 -15.44 -0.87 -13.14
C GLY A 69 -15.18 -1.85 -12.00
N GLN A 70 -13.92 -2.19 -11.74
CA GLN A 70 -13.54 -3.17 -10.73
C GLN A 70 -12.59 -2.56 -9.70
N ASN A 71 -12.66 -3.08 -8.47
CA ASN A 71 -11.68 -2.81 -7.44
C ASN A 71 -10.45 -3.68 -7.71
N ILE A 72 -9.34 -3.05 -8.08
CA ILE A 72 -8.11 -3.76 -8.49
C ILE A 72 -6.98 -3.64 -7.48
N GLY A 73 -7.17 -2.85 -6.44
CA GLY A 73 -6.15 -2.65 -5.43
C GLY A 73 -6.59 -1.64 -4.39
N TYR A 74 -5.68 -1.32 -3.50
CA TYR A 74 -5.92 -0.27 -2.51
C TYR A 74 -4.61 0.42 -2.13
N LEU A 75 -4.75 1.62 -1.59
CA LEU A 75 -3.67 2.52 -1.24
C LEU A 75 -3.99 3.15 0.11
N THR A 76 -3.03 3.15 1.02
CA THR A 76 -3.19 3.79 2.33
C THR A 76 -2.04 4.76 2.57
N ILE A 77 -2.38 6.00 2.90
CA ILE A 77 -1.43 7.04 3.29
C ILE A 77 -1.62 7.31 4.78
N HIS A 78 -0.52 7.30 5.52
CA HIS A 78 -0.53 7.68 6.93
C HIS A 78 0.15 9.05 7.07
N GLN A 79 -0.57 10.01 7.63
CA GLN A 79 -0.09 11.36 7.86
C GLN A 79 0.22 11.55 9.34
N ALA A 80 1.50 11.53 9.67
CA ALA A 80 2.00 11.83 11.00
C ALA A 80 3.12 12.85 10.85
N ASN A 81 4.19 12.79 11.64
CA ASN A 81 5.35 13.67 11.46
C ASN A 81 5.99 13.50 10.08
N VAL A 82 5.91 12.30 9.54
CA VAL A 82 6.34 11.94 8.19
C VAL A 82 5.15 11.34 7.46
N ILE A 83 4.97 11.69 6.19
CA ILE A 83 3.94 11.06 5.36
C ILE A 83 4.48 9.70 4.91
N THR A 84 3.70 8.66 5.15
CA THR A 84 4.06 7.29 4.80
C THR A 84 3.05 6.71 3.82
N LEU A 85 3.54 6.21 2.70
CA LEU A 85 2.76 5.30 1.86
C LEU A 85 2.75 3.94 2.58
N GLN A 86 1.71 3.68 3.34
CA GLN A 86 1.67 2.52 4.22
C GLN A 86 1.31 1.24 3.49
N SER A 87 0.44 1.33 2.49
CA SER A 87 0.00 0.19 1.70
C SER A 87 -0.18 0.62 0.25
N LEU A 88 0.34 -0.19 -0.65
CA LEU A 88 0.05 -0.09 -2.08
C LEU A 88 0.03 -1.51 -2.62
N TYR A 89 -1.16 -2.00 -2.91
CA TYR A 89 -1.36 -3.36 -3.41
C TYR A 89 -2.25 -3.33 -4.64
N ILE A 90 -1.80 -4.01 -5.68
CA ILE A 90 -2.49 -4.11 -6.97
C ILE A 90 -2.55 -5.59 -7.34
N VAL A 91 -3.73 -6.08 -7.72
CA VAL A 91 -3.88 -7.46 -8.16
C VAL A 91 -2.99 -7.75 -9.37
N SER A 92 -2.47 -8.97 -9.46
CA SER A 92 -1.47 -9.32 -10.47
C SER A 92 -1.95 -9.09 -11.90
N GLU A 93 -3.24 -9.27 -12.17
CA GLU A 93 -3.84 -9.09 -13.49
C GLU A 93 -3.76 -7.64 -14.00
N TYR A 94 -3.60 -6.68 -13.09
CA TYR A 94 -3.52 -5.25 -13.43
C TYR A 94 -2.14 -4.64 -13.18
N GLN A 95 -1.16 -5.45 -12.83
CA GLN A 95 0.22 -4.97 -12.68
C GLN A 95 0.84 -4.70 -14.06
N ARG A 96 1.87 -3.86 -14.08
CA ARG A 96 2.60 -3.46 -15.30
C ARG A 96 1.72 -2.75 -16.35
N GLN A 97 0.66 -2.08 -15.89
CA GLN A 97 -0.23 -1.29 -16.77
C GLN A 97 -0.25 0.19 -16.38
N GLY A 98 0.76 0.64 -15.64
CA GLY A 98 0.87 2.04 -15.22
C GLY A 98 0.09 2.40 -13.97
N VAL A 99 -0.62 1.46 -13.35
CA VAL A 99 -1.42 1.70 -12.14
C VAL A 99 -0.52 2.08 -10.96
N GLY A 100 0.59 1.38 -10.77
CA GLY A 100 1.55 1.68 -9.72
C GLY A 100 2.16 3.06 -9.85
N ARG A 101 2.53 3.45 -11.07
CA ARG A 101 3.03 4.80 -11.35
C ARG A 101 1.98 5.85 -11.02
N ALA A 102 0.74 5.63 -11.41
CA ALA A 102 -0.37 6.53 -11.11
C ALA A 102 -0.57 6.65 -9.59
N ALA A 103 -0.42 5.54 -8.85
CA ALA A 103 -0.51 5.54 -7.39
C ALA A 103 0.59 6.41 -6.75
N VAL A 104 1.83 6.28 -7.20
CA VAL A 104 2.94 7.12 -6.70
C VAL A 104 2.67 8.59 -6.99
N GLU A 105 2.18 8.92 -8.18
CA GLU A 105 1.82 10.30 -8.53
C GLU A 105 0.68 10.82 -7.66
N HIS A 106 -0.29 9.97 -7.31
CA HIS A 106 -1.37 10.33 -6.39
C HIS A 106 -0.83 10.68 -5.00
N VAL A 107 0.12 9.90 -4.48
CA VAL A 107 0.77 10.19 -3.19
C VAL A 107 1.56 11.50 -3.26
N LYS A 108 2.26 11.75 -4.35
CA LYS A 108 2.99 13.02 -4.55
C LYS A 108 2.02 14.21 -4.54
N ALA A 109 0.88 14.09 -5.20
CA ALA A 109 -0.15 15.13 -5.18
C ALA A 109 -0.69 15.36 -3.77
N PHE A 110 -0.93 14.29 -3.02
CA PHE A 110 -1.33 14.37 -1.61
C PHE A 110 -0.30 15.14 -0.78
N CYS A 111 0.98 14.83 -0.95
CA CYS A 111 2.08 15.53 -0.27
C CYS A 111 2.10 17.01 -0.63
N GLY A 112 1.87 17.34 -1.90
CA GLY A 112 1.80 18.74 -2.35
C GLY A 112 0.69 19.52 -1.67
N GLU A 113 -0.47 18.90 -1.50
CA GLU A 113 -1.62 19.51 -0.81
C GLU A 113 -1.33 19.74 0.69
N CYS A 114 -0.47 18.92 1.28
CA CYS A 114 -0.07 19.02 2.69
C CYS A 114 1.20 19.84 2.90
N ASP A 115 1.78 20.44 1.86
CA ASP A 115 3.06 21.13 1.88
C ASP A 115 4.23 20.26 2.37
N ALA A 116 4.15 18.97 2.12
CA ALA A 116 5.20 18.02 2.46
C ALA A 116 6.20 17.90 1.31
N ALA A 117 7.50 17.86 1.65
CA ALA A 117 8.57 17.78 0.66
C ALA A 117 8.90 16.36 0.23
N SER A 118 8.43 15.37 0.97
CA SER A 118 8.75 13.96 0.71
C SER A 118 7.76 13.04 1.38
N PHE A 119 7.80 11.77 0.98
CA PHE A 119 7.14 10.68 1.69
C PHE A 119 8.05 9.46 1.74
N ILE A 120 7.76 8.53 2.63
CA ILE A 120 8.50 7.28 2.75
C ILE A 120 7.56 6.09 2.55
N CYS A 121 8.14 4.93 2.26
CA CYS A 121 7.44 3.65 2.32
C CYS A 121 8.38 2.57 2.84
N TYR A 122 7.79 1.49 3.34
CA TYR A 122 8.50 0.34 3.85
C TYR A 122 8.13 -0.89 3.04
N CYS A 123 9.06 -1.81 2.87
CA CYS A 123 8.74 -3.15 2.38
C CYS A 123 9.68 -4.18 2.98
N VAL A 124 9.24 -5.44 2.95
CA VAL A 124 10.06 -6.56 3.38
C VAL A 124 11.22 -6.69 2.40
N PRO A 125 12.48 -6.87 2.89
CA PRO A 125 13.66 -6.94 2.00
C PRO A 125 13.56 -8.00 0.90
N GLU A 126 12.89 -9.12 1.19
CA GLU A 126 12.73 -10.24 0.27
C GLU A 126 11.69 -9.98 -0.83
N ASN A 127 10.89 -8.92 -0.71
CA ASN A 127 9.95 -8.53 -1.77
C ASN A 127 10.69 -7.75 -2.85
N VAL A 128 11.45 -8.48 -3.66
CA VAL A 128 12.34 -7.91 -4.68
C VAL A 128 11.57 -7.14 -5.76
N ASN A 129 10.35 -7.57 -6.07
CA ASN A 129 9.51 -6.89 -7.06
C ASN A 129 9.07 -5.51 -6.58
N ALA A 130 8.66 -5.39 -5.31
CA ALA A 130 8.30 -4.10 -4.72
C ALA A 130 9.52 -3.18 -4.67
N ARG A 131 10.67 -3.69 -4.24
CA ARG A 131 11.90 -2.91 -4.19
C ARG A 131 12.28 -2.36 -5.56
N ALA A 132 12.28 -3.21 -6.58
CA ALA A 132 12.58 -2.80 -7.95
C ALA A 132 11.57 -1.73 -8.43
N PHE A 133 10.30 -1.89 -8.11
CA PHE A 133 9.27 -0.92 -8.45
C PHE A 133 9.53 0.44 -7.79
N TYR A 134 9.78 0.46 -6.48
CA TYR A 134 10.03 1.72 -5.78
C TYR A 134 11.29 2.42 -6.31
N GLU A 135 12.34 1.69 -6.60
CA GLU A 135 13.56 2.25 -7.19
C GLU A 135 13.29 2.84 -8.57
N ARG A 136 12.53 2.14 -9.42
CA ARG A 136 12.15 2.67 -10.75
C ARG A 136 11.29 3.95 -10.64
N MET A 137 10.49 4.06 -9.58
CA MET A 137 9.64 5.25 -9.37
C MET A 137 10.39 6.43 -8.76
N GLY A 138 11.68 6.29 -8.52
CA GLY A 138 12.53 7.35 -8.00
C GLY A 138 12.75 7.29 -6.50
N GLY A 139 12.39 6.21 -5.84
CA GLY A 139 12.65 6.01 -4.42
C GLY A 139 14.12 5.76 -4.15
N THR A 140 14.62 6.37 -3.09
CA THR A 140 16.00 6.19 -2.60
C THR A 140 15.96 5.37 -1.32
N LEU A 141 16.77 4.32 -1.27
CA LEU A 141 16.93 3.51 -0.06
C LEU A 141 17.63 4.35 1.02
N ILE A 142 16.94 4.61 2.13
CA ILE A 142 17.46 5.45 3.21
C ILE A 142 17.68 4.70 4.52
N GLY A 143 17.21 3.47 4.65
CA GLY A 143 17.36 2.73 5.88
C GLY A 143 16.89 1.30 5.76
N ALA A 144 17.21 0.53 6.78
CA ALA A 144 16.79 -0.86 6.92
C ALA A 144 16.74 -1.24 8.39
N ASP A 145 15.76 -2.06 8.74
CA ASP A 145 15.72 -2.75 10.04
C ASP A 145 15.77 -4.24 9.75
N LEU A 146 16.94 -4.85 9.99
CA LEU A 146 17.22 -6.26 9.72
C LEU A 146 17.45 -7.03 11.03
N THR A 147 17.03 -6.46 12.16
CA THR A 147 17.35 -6.98 13.51
C THR A 147 16.27 -7.88 14.10
N ASN A 148 15.19 -8.11 13.38
CA ASN A 148 14.08 -8.93 13.86
C ASN A 148 14.40 -10.42 13.71
N ASP A 149 13.96 -11.24 14.68
CA ASP A 149 14.17 -12.69 14.66
C ASP A 149 13.48 -13.35 13.48
N GLU A 150 12.29 -12.84 13.10
CA GLU A 150 11.54 -13.30 11.95
C GLU A 150 11.83 -12.39 10.76
N LYS A 151 12.30 -12.95 9.66
CA LYS A 151 12.67 -12.18 8.46
C LYS A 151 11.54 -11.33 7.90
N TRP A 152 10.31 -11.81 8.00
CA TRP A 152 9.15 -11.09 7.48
C TRP A 152 8.81 -9.82 8.28
N GLN A 153 9.39 -9.66 9.46
CA GLN A 153 9.27 -8.43 10.27
C GLN A 153 10.37 -7.41 9.97
N ASN A 154 11.35 -7.79 9.17
CA ASN A 154 12.38 -6.85 8.70
C ASN A 154 11.80 -5.92 7.64
N SER A 155 12.43 -4.76 7.50
CA SER A 155 11.98 -3.77 6.52
C SER A 155 13.16 -3.01 5.92
N VAL A 156 12.97 -2.54 4.71
CA VAL A 156 13.78 -1.50 4.08
C VAL A 156 12.89 -0.28 3.87
N THR A 157 13.50 0.91 3.93
CA THR A 157 12.79 2.18 3.81
C THR A 157 13.24 2.93 2.57
N TYR A 158 12.29 3.35 1.76
CA TYR A 158 12.53 4.20 0.60
C TYR A 158 11.95 5.58 0.83
N GLN A 159 12.64 6.60 0.36
CA GLN A 159 12.18 7.99 0.39
C GLN A 159 11.97 8.50 -1.02
N PHE A 160 10.87 9.19 -1.22
CA PHE A 160 10.53 9.88 -2.47
C PHE A 160 10.49 11.38 -2.17
N THR A 161 11.32 12.12 -2.88
CA THR A 161 11.42 13.58 -2.73
C THR A 161 10.59 14.22 -3.82
N LEU A 162 9.80 15.22 -3.47
CA LEU A 162 9.10 16.05 -4.44
C LEU A 162 10.06 17.13 -4.90
N ALA A 163 10.45 17.05 -6.14
CA ALA A 163 11.39 18.02 -6.71
C ALA A 163 10.68 19.33 -7.06
#